data_8866817f1eeb70d3e3cf66675878dc52
#
_entry.id   8866817f1eeb70d3e3cf66675878dc52
#
_cell.length_a   1.000
_cell.length_b   1.000
_cell.length_c   1.000
_cell.angle_alpha   90.00
_cell.angle_beta   90.00
_cell.angle_gamma   90.00
#
_symmetry.space_group_name_H-M   'P 1'
#
loop_
_entity.id
_entity.type
_entity.pdbx_description
1 polymer ?
#
loop_
_entity_poly.entity_id
_entity_poly.type
_entity_poly.pdbx_seq_one_letter_code
_entity_poly.pdbx_strand_id
1 'polypeptide(L)'
;MRADGTVLGRKFIDHPSEKDRMYRTLGRIRRFQREHGSAQSRGRWAYTKRLNIELGRKIAGAIVKNAEENHADVIVFEYLEMQGKISGKKKQKLHLWRKRDIQKRCEHQAHRKGMRVSRVCAWNTSRLAYDGSGSVSRDPKNHSLCVFQTGKRYNCDLSASYNIGARYFI
;
A
#
# COMPACT_ATOMS: atom_id res chain seq x y z
N MET A 1 -9.27 10.09 10.31
CA MET A 1 -10.59 10.65 9.96
C MET A 1 -11.55 10.37 11.12
N ARG A 2 -12.39 11.32 11.47
CA ARG A 2 -13.47 11.17 12.46
C ARG A 2 -14.73 10.61 11.81
N ALA A 3 -15.72 10.19 12.61
CA ALA A 3 -17.01 9.69 12.11
C ALA A 3 -17.81 10.74 11.31
N ASP A 4 -17.60 12.01 11.62
CA ASP A 4 -18.18 13.15 10.88
C ASP A 4 -17.51 13.45 9.52
N GLY A 5 -16.53 12.64 9.10
CA GLY A 5 -15.75 12.82 7.89
C GLY A 5 -14.55 13.76 8.01
N THR A 6 -14.34 14.41 9.16
CA THR A 6 -13.21 15.33 9.36
C THR A 6 -11.88 14.62 9.25
N VAL A 7 -11.01 15.09 8.36
CA VAL A 7 -9.65 14.57 8.16
C VAL A 7 -8.67 15.33 9.06
N LEU A 8 -8.12 14.65 10.06
CA LEU A 8 -7.20 15.26 11.04
C LEU A 8 -5.77 15.39 10.52
N GLY A 9 -5.34 14.46 9.68
CA GLY A 9 -3.98 14.45 9.16
C GLY A 9 -3.85 13.62 7.89
N ARG A 10 -2.78 13.87 7.14
CA ARG A 10 -2.41 13.16 5.92
C ARG A 10 -0.94 12.86 5.96
N LYS A 11 -0.54 11.64 5.61
CA LYS A 11 0.87 11.27 5.54
C LYS A 11 1.13 10.38 4.34
N PHE A 12 2.05 10.81 3.50
CA PHE A 12 2.61 9.95 2.45
C PHE A 12 3.82 9.23 3.01
N ILE A 13 3.77 7.89 2.96
CA ILE A 13 4.86 7.04 3.42
C ILE A 13 5.62 6.57 2.19
N ASP A 14 6.80 7.14 1.97
CA ASP A 14 7.70 6.76 0.89
C ASP A 14 9.10 6.46 1.44
N HIS A 15 9.77 5.52 0.79
CA HIS A 15 11.12 5.08 1.12
C HIS A 15 11.93 4.97 -0.18
N PRO A 16 12.28 6.11 -0.80
CA PRO A 16 12.90 6.12 -2.14
C PRO A 16 14.25 5.40 -2.15
N SER A 17 15.11 5.61 -1.16
CA SER A 17 16.42 4.95 -1.09
C SER A 17 16.34 3.43 -0.99
N GLU A 18 15.38 2.89 -0.22
CA GLU A 18 15.14 1.45 -0.13
C GLU A 18 14.55 0.89 -1.43
N LYS A 19 13.64 1.63 -2.07
CA LYS A 19 13.07 1.26 -3.37
C LYS A 19 14.14 1.23 -4.45
N ASP A 20 15.01 2.22 -4.52
CA ASP A 20 16.13 2.29 -5.46
C ASP A 20 17.12 1.15 -5.25
N ARG A 21 17.45 0.86 -3.97
CA ARG A 21 18.30 -0.29 -3.62
C ARG A 21 17.67 -1.59 -4.09
N MET A 22 16.38 -1.78 -3.86
CA MET A 22 15.64 -2.94 -4.32
C MET A 22 15.67 -3.04 -5.85
N TYR A 23 15.37 -1.96 -6.55
CA TYR A 23 15.38 -1.91 -8.01
C TYR A 23 16.75 -2.28 -8.61
N ARG A 24 17.84 -1.68 -8.09
CA ARG A 24 19.22 -2.00 -8.50
C ARG A 24 19.56 -3.48 -8.23
N THR A 25 19.17 -4.01 -7.07
CA THR A 25 19.42 -5.41 -6.72
C THR A 25 18.69 -6.35 -7.67
N LEU A 26 17.44 -6.07 -7.99
CA LEU A 26 16.65 -6.86 -8.96
C LEU A 26 17.25 -6.80 -10.37
N GLY A 27 17.76 -5.64 -10.79
CA GLY A 27 18.47 -5.47 -12.04
C GLY A 27 19.72 -6.36 -12.13
N ARG A 28 20.51 -6.38 -11.05
CA ARG A 28 21.71 -7.27 -10.93
C ARG A 28 21.35 -8.75 -10.97
N ILE A 29 20.24 -9.15 -10.30
CA ILE A 29 19.77 -10.54 -10.34
C ILE A 29 19.35 -10.93 -11.76
N ARG A 30 18.61 -10.08 -12.45
CA ARG A 30 18.17 -10.35 -13.84
C ARG A 30 19.36 -10.51 -14.79
N ARG A 31 20.39 -9.66 -14.65
CA ARG A 31 21.63 -9.77 -15.45
C ARG A 31 22.32 -11.10 -15.14
N PHE A 32 22.57 -11.39 -13.87
CA PHE A 32 23.21 -12.62 -13.44
C PHE A 32 22.48 -13.89 -13.91
N GLN A 33 21.15 -13.89 -13.85
CA GLN A 33 20.34 -15.01 -14.32
C GLN A 33 20.43 -15.22 -15.84
N ARG A 34 20.60 -14.16 -16.62
CA ARG A 34 20.83 -14.28 -18.07
C ARG A 34 22.20 -14.89 -18.41
N GLU A 35 23.20 -14.56 -17.62
CA GLU A 35 24.60 -14.98 -17.85
C GLU A 35 24.87 -16.41 -17.31
N HIS A 36 24.25 -16.79 -16.18
CA HIS A 36 24.61 -17.99 -15.42
C HIS A 36 23.42 -18.94 -15.15
N GLY A 37 22.23 -18.62 -15.65
CA GLY A 37 21.01 -19.38 -15.34
C GLY A 37 20.41 -19.04 -13.96
N SER A 38 19.21 -19.54 -13.71
CA SER A 38 18.41 -19.16 -12.52
C SER A 38 18.87 -19.86 -11.22
N ALA A 39 19.44 -21.04 -11.30
CA ALA A 39 19.77 -21.89 -10.14
C ALA A 39 20.79 -21.24 -9.16
N GLN A 40 21.74 -20.46 -9.69
CA GLN A 40 22.84 -19.87 -8.91
C GLN A 40 22.49 -18.56 -8.22
N SER A 41 21.26 -18.06 -8.35
CA SER A 41 20.85 -16.75 -7.82
C SER A 41 20.26 -16.78 -6.40
N ARG A 42 20.28 -17.92 -5.69
CA ARG A 42 19.65 -18.13 -4.37
C ARG A 42 20.08 -17.10 -3.32
N GLY A 43 21.38 -16.85 -3.16
CA GLY A 43 21.90 -15.87 -2.20
C GLY A 43 21.46 -14.43 -2.49
N ARG A 44 21.40 -14.05 -3.78
CA ARG A 44 20.95 -12.73 -4.22
C ARG A 44 19.46 -12.53 -3.94
N TRP A 45 18.65 -13.56 -4.13
CA TRP A 45 17.24 -13.56 -3.76
C TRP A 45 17.02 -13.48 -2.26
N ALA A 46 17.83 -14.17 -1.45
CA ALA A 46 17.78 -14.08 0.00
C ALA A 46 18.04 -12.65 0.50
N TYR A 47 19.02 -11.97 -0.10
CA TYR A 47 19.29 -10.56 0.18
C TYR A 47 18.10 -9.66 -0.17
N THR A 48 17.54 -9.82 -1.37
CA THR A 48 16.34 -9.05 -1.80
C THR A 48 15.15 -9.29 -0.88
N LYS A 49 14.95 -10.53 -0.42
CA LYS A 49 13.90 -10.87 0.55
C LYS A 49 14.09 -10.12 1.87
N ARG A 50 15.34 -10.03 2.38
CA ARG A 50 15.64 -9.27 3.61
C ARG A 50 15.35 -7.79 3.45
N LEU A 51 15.79 -7.17 2.35
CA LEU A 51 15.48 -5.77 2.04
C LEU A 51 13.96 -5.51 2.01
N ASN A 52 13.21 -6.40 1.39
CA ASN A 52 11.77 -6.28 1.29
C ASN A 52 11.06 -6.44 2.65
N ILE A 53 11.57 -7.33 3.52
CA ILE A 53 11.09 -7.49 4.90
C ILE A 53 11.34 -6.21 5.69
N GLU A 54 12.55 -5.65 5.57
CA GLU A 54 12.93 -4.41 6.25
C GLU A 54 12.07 -3.23 5.81
N LEU A 55 11.85 -3.08 4.51
CA LEU A 55 10.95 -2.06 3.98
C LEU A 55 9.52 -2.22 4.53
N GLY A 56 9.01 -3.46 4.57
CA GLY A 56 7.70 -3.75 5.16
C GLY A 56 7.60 -3.38 6.65
N ARG A 57 8.67 -3.59 7.43
CA ARG A 57 8.75 -3.17 8.83
C ARG A 57 8.70 -1.65 8.98
N LYS A 58 9.48 -0.91 8.18
CA LYS A 58 9.51 0.55 8.17
C LYS A 58 8.15 1.14 7.83
N ILE A 59 7.50 0.61 6.79
CA ILE A 59 6.16 1.06 6.38
C ILE A 59 5.15 0.82 7.51
N ALA A 60 5.12 -0.40 8.08
CA ALA A 60 4.20 -0.72 9.17
C ALA A 60 4.41 0.18 10.38
N GLY A 61 5.66 0.40 10.79
CA GLY A 61 6.00 1.32 11.88
C GLY A 61 5.55 2.76 11.61
N ALA A 62 5.74 3.25 10.38
CA ALA A 62 5.32 4.59 9.99
C ALA A 62 3.79 4.76 9.99
N ILE A 63 3.02 3.72 9.58
CA ILE A 63 1.56 3.72 9.65
C ILE A 63 1.10 3.81 11.10
N VAL A 64 1.60 2.92 11.96
CA VAL A 64 1.19 2.87 13.38
C VAL A 64 1.60 4.15 14.11
N LYS A 65 2.80 4.67 13.85
CA LYS A 65 3.25 5.94 14.41
C LYS A 65 2.33 7.10 14.00
N ASN A 66 1.95 7.18 12.71
CA ASN A 66 1.02 8.21 12.25
C ASN A 66 -0.37 8.08 12.88
N ALA A 67 -0.85 6.86 13.11
CA ALA A 67 -2.12 6.62 13.80
C ALA A 67 -2.04 7.10 15.27
N GLU A 68 -0.96 6.80 15.98
CA GLU A 68 -0.70 7.23 17.35
C GLU A 68 -0.61 8.76 17.46
N GLU A 69 0.16 9.42 16.57
CA GLU A 69 0.31 10.88 16.50
C GLU A 69 -1.02 11.60 16.27
N ASN A 70 -1.99 10.95 15.66
CA ASN A 70 -3.35 11.49 15.41
C ASN A 70 -4.39 10.92 16.37
N HIS A 71 -3.99 10.25 17.45
CA HIS A 71 -4.88 9.66 18.46
C HIS A 71 -5.98 8.78 17.85
N ALA A 72 -5.61 7.92 16.90
CA ALA A 72 -6.55 7.04 16.22
C ALA A 72 -6.83 5.78 17.05
N ASP A 73 -8.10 5.44 17.22
CA ASP A 73 -8.53 4.21 17.90
C ASP A 73 -8.46 2.99 16.97
N VAL A 74 -8.57 3.22 15.67
CA VAL A 74 -8.67 2.16 14.66
C VAL A 74 -7.84 2.47 13.43
N ILE A 75 -7.07 1.48 12.94
CA ILE A 75 -6.44 1.52 11.64
C ILE A 75 -7.29 0.68 10.67
N VAL A 76 -7.74 1.29 9.59
CA VAL A 76 -8.61 0.64 8.61
C VAL A 76 -7.83 0.31 7.35
N PHE A 77 -7.90 -0.96 6.91
CA PHE A 77 -7.32 -1.43 5.67
C PHE A 77 -8.40 -1.95 4.70
N GLU A 78 -8.07 -2.00 3.43
CA GLU A 78 -8.85 -2.78 2.48
C GLU A 78 -8.66 -4.28 2.70
N TYR A 79 -9.76 -5.03 2.68
CA TYR A 79 -9.73 -6.48 2.51
C TYR A 79 -9.53 -6.80 1.03
N LEU A 80 -8.40 -7.40 0.71
CA LEU A 80 -8.10 -7.84 -0.65
C LEU A 80 -7.99 -9.36 -0.67
N GLU A 81 -8.98 -10.00 -1.23
CA GLU A 81 -8.90 -11.40 -1.62
C GLU A 81 -8.14 -11.52 -2.94
N MET A 82 -6.99 -12.19 -2.89
CA MET A 82 -6.29 -12.55 -4.11
C MET A 82 -6.79 -13.90 -4.58
N GLN A 83 -7.75 -13.88 -5.50
CA GLN A 83 -8.25 -15.09 -6.15
C GLN A 83 -7.36 -15.41 -7.36
N GLY A 84 -6.99 -16.69 -7.49
CA GLY A 84 -6.34 -17.25 -8.67
C GLY A 84 -4.81 -17.44 -8.57
N LYS A 85 -4.30 -18.32 -9.45
CA LYS A 85 -2.87 -18.59 -9.63
C LYS A 85 -2.23 -17.46 -10.41
N ILE A 86 -1.26 -16.77 -9.79
CA ILE A 86 -0.53 -15.68 -10.44
C ILE A 86 0.83 -16.23 -10.89
N SER A 87 1.13 -16.11 -12.17
CA SER A 87 2.35 -16.59 -12.81
C SER A 87 3.17 -15.45 -13.46
N GLY A 88 4.42 -15.73 -13.78
CA GLY A 88 5.29 -14.86 -14.57
C GLY A 88 5.68 -13.52 -13.89
N LYS A 89 5.83 -12.47 -14.69
CA LYS A 89 6.27 -11.12 -14.24
C LYS A 89 5.34 -10.49 -13.19
N LYS A 90 4.05 -10.81 -13.21
CA LYS A 90 3.07 -10.35 -12.22
C LYS A 90 3.33 -10.95 -10.84
N LYS A 91 3.75 -12.22 -10.76
CA LYS A 91 4.10 -12.91 -9.51
C LYS A 91 5.22 -12.20 -8.76
N GLN A 92 6.27 -11.76 -9.48
CA GLN A 92 7.38 -11.02 -8.88
C GLN A 92 6.93 -9.68 -8.29
N LYS A 93 6.11 -8.90 -9.02
CA LYS A 93 5.58 -7.62 -8.53
C LYS A 93 4.74 -7.82 -7.25
N LEU A 94 3.92 -8.86 -7.20
CA LEU A 94 3.08 -9.16 -6.05
C LEU A 94 3.88 -9.70 -4.85
N HIS A 95 4.92 -10.49 -5.07
CA HIS A 95 5.84 -10.90 -4.00
C HIS A 95 6.58 -9.71 -3.37
N LEU A 96 6.89 -8.68 -4.16
CA LEU A 96 7.49 -7.45 -3.67
C LEU A 96 6.47 -6.55 -2.97
N TRP A 97 5.20 -6.65 -3.32
CA TRP A 97 4.13 -5.88 -2.70
C TRP A 97 3.53 -6.65 -1.52
N ARG A 98 4.22 -6.61 -0.38
CA ARG A 98 3.89 -7.38 0.84
C ARG A 98 2.71 -6.81 1.63
N LYS A 99 1.61 -6.47 0.97
CA LYS A 99 0.47 -5.80 1.59
C LYS A 99 -0.05 -6.55 2.82
N ARG A 100 -0.24 -7.87 2.73
CA ARG A 100 -0.70 -8.69 3.87
C ARG A 100 0.31 -8.74 5.02
N ASP A 101 1.61 -8.77 4.72
CA ASP A 101 2.66 -8.77 5.74
C ASP A 101 2.71 -7.41 6.46
N ILE A 102 2.54 -6.31 5.73
CA ILE A 102 2.44 -4.97 6.31
C ILE A 102 1.22 -4.86 7.21
N GLN A 103 0.04 -5.31 6.75
CA GLN A 103 -1.19 -5.32 7.56
C GLN A 103 -1.03 -6.11 8.86
N LYS A 104 -0.48 -7.35 8.78
CA LYS A 104 -0.22 -8.17 9.97
C LYS A 104 0.74 -7.48 10.96
N ARG A 105 1.80 -6.83 10.45
CA ARG A 105 2.74 -6.09 11.30
C ARG A 105 2.10 -4.87 11.95
N CYS A 106 1.24 -4.15 11.21
CA CYS A 106 0.46 -3.06 11.76
C CYS A 106 -0.47 -3.55 12.86
N GLU A 107 -1.17 -4.68 12.64
CA GLU A 107 -2.07 -5.29 13.62
C GLU A 107 -1.35 -5.60 14.94
N HIS A 108 -0.21 -6.30 14.86
CA HIS A 108 0.61 -6.59 16.04
C HIS A 108 1.07 -5.33 16.79
N GLN A 109 1.51 -4.31 16.07
CA GLN A 109 2.00 -3.08 16.70
C GLN A 109 0.86 -2.20 17.24
N ALA A 110 -0.27 -2.12 16.51
CA ALA A 110 -1.45 -1.37 16.89
C ALA A 110 -2.06 -1.92 18.19
N HIS A 111 -2.24 -3.24 18.28
CA HIS A 111 -2.78 -3.88 19.49
C HIS A 111 -1.92 -3.60 20.73
N ARG A 112 -0.60 -3.60 20.60
CA ARG A 112 0.31 -3.23 21.71
C ARG A 112 0.18 -1.78 22.18
N LYS A 113 -0.44 -0.92 21.38
CA LYS A 113 -0.72 0.49 21.66
C LYS A 113 -2.20 0.76 21.94
N GLY A 114 -3.00 -0.28 22.15
CA GLY A 114 -4.43 -0.18 22.43
C GLY A 114 -5.31 0.16 21.22
N MET A 115 -4.74 0.22 20.00
CA MET A 115 -5.48 0.48 18.77
C MET A 115 -6.03 -0.82 18.17
N ARG A 116 -7.18 -0.75 17.52
CA ARG A 116 -7.77 -1.85 16.75
C ARG A 116 -7.37 -1.77 15.27
N VAL A 117 -7.44 -2.89 14.56
CA VAL A 117 -7.29 -2.94 13.11
C VAL A 117 -8.57 -3.53 12.51
N SER A 118 -9.14 -2.83 11.54
CA SER A 118 -10.32 -3.27 10.79
C SER A 118 -10.01 -3.42 9.31
N ARG A 119 -10.82 -4.22 8.62
CA ARG A 119 -10.71 -4.44 7.18
C ARG A 119 -12.08 -4.24 6.54
N VAL A 120 -12.11 -3.39 5.51
CA VAL A 120 -13.33 -3.07 4.76
C VAL A 120 -13.25 -3.60 3.33
N CYS A 121 -14.39 -3.79 2.69
CA CYS A 121 -14.46 -4.23 1.31
C CYS A 121 -13.73 -3.24 0.38
N ALA A 122 -12.88 -3.76 -0.51
CA ALA A 122 -12.08 -2.96 -1.45
C ALA A 122 -12.85 -2.55 -2.72
N TRP A 123 -14.07 -3.04 -2.90
CA TRP A 123 -14.82 -2.82 -4.14
C TRP A 123 -15.08 -1.33 -4.39
N ASN A 124 -14.65 -0.82 -5.53
CA ASN A 124 -14.80 0.58 -5.98
C ASN A 124 -14.18 1.68 -5.08
N THR A 125 -13.38 1.38 -4.06
CA THR A 125 -12.74 2.41 -3.22
C THR A 125 -11.88 3.39 -4.02
N SER A 126 -11.23 2.94 -5.09
CA SER A 126 -10.39 3.75 -5.97
C SER A 126 -11.12 4.27 -7.23
N ARG A 127 -12.39 3.91 -7.41
CA ARG A 127 -13.20 4.31 -8.57
C ARG A 127 -14.26 5.35 -8.26
N LEU A 128 -14.51 5.61 -6.98
CA LEU A 128 -15.47 6.60 -6.52
C LEU A 128 -14.77 7.83 -5.95
N ALA A 129 -15.35 8.98 -6.21
CA ALA A 129 -14.95 10.23 -5.58
C ALA A 129 -15.32 10.20 -4.08
N TYR A 130 -14.42 10.68 -3.24
CA TYR A 130 -14.66 10.67 -1.78
C TYR A 130 -15.75 11.67 -1.34
N ASP A 131 -16.09 12.63 -2.19
CA ASP A 131 -17.11 13.65 -1.93
C ASP A 131 -18.53 13.25 -2.43
N GLY A 132 -18.66 12.00 -2.90
CA GLY A 132 -19.94 11.48 -3.38
C GLY A 132 -20.32 11.91 -4.79
N SER A 133 -19.47 12.66 -5.51
CA SER A 133 -19.77 13.16 -6.87
C SER A 133 -19.79 12.09 -7.95
N GLY A 134 -19.62 10.81 -7.60
CA GLY A 134 -19.72 9.68 -8.51
C GLY A 134 -18.39 9.03 -8.88
N SER A 135 -18.29 8.48 -10.08
CA SER A 135 -17.09 7.80 -10.54
C SER A 135 -15.96 8.78 -10.88
N VAL A 136 -14.71 8.35 -10.69
CA VAL A 136 -13.53 9.12 -11.09
C VAL A 136 -12.86 8.49 -12.30
N SER A 137 -12.28 9.33 -13.16
CA SER A 137 -11.38 8.93 -14.24
C SER A 137 -9.92 9.21 -13.85
N ARG A 138 -8.97 8.42 -14.34
CA ARG A 138 -7.56 8.73 -14.13
C ARG A 138 -7.07 9.78 -15.11
N ASP A 139 -6.25 10.73 -14.63
CA ASP A 139 -5.62 11.70 -15.50
C ASP A 139 -4.64 10.97 -16.44
N PRO A 140 -4.77 11.13 -17.78
CA PRO A 140 -3.91 10.42 -18.74
C PRO A 140 -2.45 10.88 -18.69
N LYS A 141 -2.18 12.11 -18.24
CA LYS A 141 -0.82 12.66 -18.13
C LYS A 141 -0.18 12.37 -16.78
N ASN A 142 -1.00 12.23 -15.72
CA ASN A 142 -0.50 11.96 -14.37
C ASN A 142 -1.38 10.93 -13.66
N HIS A 143 -0.99 9.68 -13.70
CA HIS A 143 -1.73 8.56 -13.08
C HIS A 143 -1.88 8.63 -11.55
N SER A 144 -1.15 9.54 -10.88
CA SER A 144 -1.34 9.81 -9.45
C SER A 144 -2.57 10.66 -9.19
N LEU A 145 -3.13 11.31 -10.23
CA LEU A 145 -4.31 12.17 -10.15
C LEU A 145 -5.52 11.47 -10.73
N CYS A 146 -6.66 11.75 -10.14
CA CYS A 146 -7.97 11.45 -10.68
C CYS A 146 -8.78 12.73 -10.91
N VAL A 147 -9.68 12.67 -11.86
CA VAL A 147 -10.62 13.74 -12.21
C VAL A 147 -12.02 13.29 -11.81
N PHE A 148 -12.68 14.08 -10.97
CA PHE A 148 -14.04 13.86 -10.50
C PHE A 148 -15.04 14.34 -11.57
N GLN A 149 -16.29 13.92 -11.49
CA GLN A 149 -17.34 14.37 -12.41
C GLN A 149 -17.55 15.90 -12.38
N THR A 150 -17.21 16.54 -11.26
CA THR A 150 -17.22 17.99 -11.08
C THR A 150 -16.03 18.71 -11.75
N GLY A 151 -15.14 17.99 -12.43
CA GLY A 151 -13.90 18.54 -12.99
C GLY A 151 -12.74 18.70 -11.98
N LYS A 152 -12.97 18.46 -10.71
CA LYS A 152 -11.96 18.55 -9.65
C LYS A 152 -10.86 17.49 -9.87
N ARG A 153 -9.60 17.92 -9.83
CA ARG A 153 -8.45 17.05 -9.85
C ARG A 153 -7.97 16.79 -8.43
N TYR A 154 -7.74 15.52 -8.09
CA TYR A 154 -7.33 15.13 -6.75
C TYR A 154 -6.38 13.92 -6.78
N ASN A 155 -5.61 13.72 -5.71
CA ASN A 155 -4.74 12.54 -5.61
C ASN A 155 -5.57 11.26 -5.48
N CYS A 156 -5.34 10.27 -6.34
CA CYS A 156 -6.10 9.01 -6.38
C CYS A 156 -6.02 8.23 -5.07
N ASP A 157 -4.82 8.16 -4.49
CA ASP A 157 -4.58 7.35 -3.29
C ASP A 157 -5.20 7.99 -2.05
N LEU A 158 -5.18 9.33 -1.97
CA LEU A 158 -5.89 10.06 -0.92
C LEU A 158 -7.41 9.88 -1.04
N SER A 159 -7.97 10.02 -2.25
CA SER A 159 -9.41 9.79 -2.47
C SER A 159 -9.80 8.37 -2.05
N ALA A 160 -9.04 7.37 -2.47
CA ALA A 160 -9.26 5.98 -2.08
C ALA A 160 -9.16 5.77 -0.56
N SER A 161 -8.19 6.41 0.11
CA SER A 161 -8.02 6.29 1.56
C SER A 161 -9.19 6.87 2.35
N TYR A 162 -9.81 7.95 1.86
CA TYR A 162 -11.01 8.51 2.48
C TYR A 162 -12.22 7.58 2.32
N ASN A 163 -12.39 6.99 1.14
CA ASN A 163 -13.44 5.99 0.90
C ASN A 163 -13.26 4.75 1.79
N ILE A 164 -12.01 4.30 2.00
CA ILE A 164 -11.71 3.19 2.92
C ILE A 164 -12.09 3.57 4.36
N GLY A 165 -11.72 4.77 4.80
CA GLY A 165 -12.06 5.28 6.12
C GLY A 165 -13.57 5.44 6.33
N ALA A 166 -14.28 6.01 5.35
CA ALA A 166 -15.73 6.20 5.40
C ALA A 166 -16.48 4.87 5.54
N ARG A 167 -16.05 3.82 4.83
CA ARG A 167 -16.66 2.48 4.92
C ARG A 167 -16.60 1.81 6.28
N TYR A 168 -15.72 2.26 7.14
CA TYR A 168 -15.65 1.76 8.50
C TYR A 168 -16.85 2.22 9.36
N PHE A 169 -17.46 3.34 9.01
CA PHE A 169 -18.56 3.95 9.74
C PHE A 169 -19.96 3.61 9.17
N ILE A 170 -20.02 2.90 8.06
CA ILE A 170 -21.24 2.41 7.42
C ILE A 170 -21.47 0.94 7.79
#